data_267e1d185e380a6db4d0fe6aae193a5b
#
_entry.id   267e1d185e380a6db4d0fe6aae193a5b
#
_cell.length_a   1.000
_cell.length_b   1.000
_cell.length_c   1.000
_cell.angle_alpha   90.00
_cell.angle_beta   90.00
_cell.angle_gamma   90.00
#
_symmetry.space_group_name_H-M   'P 1'
#
loop_
_entity.id
_entity.type
_entity.pdbx_description
1 polymer ?
#
loop_
_entity_poly.entity_id
_entity_poly.type
_entity_poly.pdbx_seq_one_letter_code
_entity_poly.pdbx_strand_id
1 'polypeptide(L)'
;MMTLYSFGTEFRIRCAADYKSVFDGALFKVHQPHFLFLAKLTEQPNSRLGIVVAKKKVRRAHERNRVKRLARESFRLHQAQFNADIDIVVMPKVGIDTISNQELHQQLDFAWQKLQRLAKKHSKVATTALQN
;
A
#
# COMPACT_ATOMS: atom_id res chain seq x y z
N MET A 1 -11.89 0.56 22.84
CA MET A 1 -12.81 0.05 21.81
C MET A 1 -12.16 0.17 20.44
N MET A 2 -12.06 -0.95 19.72
CA MET A 2 -11.46 -0.91 18.39
C MET A 2 -12.48 -0.49 17.35
N THR A 3 -12.13 0.48 16.52
CA THR A 3 -12.98 0.88 15.40
C THR A 3 -12.56 0.10 14.16
N LEU A 4 -13.49 0.00 13.18
CA LEU A 4 -13.19 -0.66 11.90
C LEU A 4 -12.04 0.00 11.12
N TYR A 5 -11.77 1.28 11.40
CA TYR A 5 -10.76 2.04 10.69
C TYR A 5 -9.51 2.28 11.52
N SER A 6 -9.34 1.52 12.59
CA SER A 6 -8.14 1.57 13.41
C SER A 6 -6.93 1.02 12.62
N PHE A 7 -5.79 1.72 12.69
CA PHE A 7 -4.56 1.28 12.05
C PHE A 7 -3.63 0.66 13.11
N GLY A 8 -4.00 -0.54 13.54
CA GLY A 8 -3.23 -1.30 14.51
C GLY A 8 -1.98 -1.93 13.91
N THR A 9 -1.18 -2.58 14.77
CA THR A 9 0.08 -3.20 14.36
C THR A 9 -0.12 -4.34 13.37
N GLU A 10 -1.27 -5.02 13.42
CA GLU A 10 -1.60 -6.10 12.49
C GLU A 10 -1.79 -5.64 11.05
N PHE A 11 -1.97 -4.34 10.84
CA PHE A 11 -2.12 -3.76 9.51
C PHE A 11 -0.85 -3.09 8.99
N ARG A 12 0.27 -3.25 9.70
CA ARG A 12 1.55 -2.63 9.33
C ARG A 12 2.60 -3.67 9.03
N ILE A 13 3.37 -3.43 7.97
CA ILE A 13 4.61 -4.17 7.75
C ILE A 13 5.64 -3.57 8.69
N ARG A 14 6.24 -4.39 9.56
CA ARG A 14 7.05 -3.90 10.67
C ARG A 14 8.52 -4.32 10.62
N CYS A 15 8.85 -5.42 10.01
CA CYS A 15 10.22 -5.91 10.03
C CYS A 15 10.86 -5.88 8.64
N ALA A 16 12.19 -5.82 8.62
CA ALA A 16 12.95 -5.73 7.38
C ALA A 16 12.73 -6.94 6.48
N ALA A 17 12.55 -8.12 7.05
CA ALA A 17 12.30 -9.33 6.28
C ALA A 17 11.00 -9.27 5.50
N ASP A 18 9.96 -8.69 6.09
CA ASP A 18 8.66 -8.54 5.42
C ASP A 18 8.73 -7.52 4.30
N TYR A 19 9.45 -6.40 4.50
CA TYR A 19 9.69 -5.43 3.43
C TYR A 19 10.45 -6.08 2.27
N LYS A 20 11.51 -6.81 2.60
CA LYS A 20 12.31 -7.50 1.58
C LYS A 20 11.46 -8.50 0.80
N SER A 21 10.57 -9.21 1.48
CA SER A 21 9.67 -10.18 0.86
C SER A 21 8.80 -9.50 -0.22
N VAL A 22 8.29 -8.30 0.07
CA VAL A 22 7.50 -7.55 -0.92
C VAL A 22 8.38 -7.08 -2.08
N PHE A 23 9.56 -6.54 -1.79
CA PHE A 23 10.47 -6.08 -2.84
C PHE A 23 10.88 -7.20 -3.79
N ASP A 24 11.18 -8.39 -3.24
CA ASP A 24 11.67 -9.52 -4.02
C ASP A 24 10.56 -10.27 -4.74
N GLY A 25 9.35 -10.29 -4.18
CA GLY A 25 8.24 -11.08 -4.68
C GLY A 25 7.01 -10.31 -5.12
N ALA A 26 7.16 -9.03 -5.47
CA ALA A 26 6.04 -8.22 -5.89
C ALA A 26 5.37 -8.76 -7.15
N LEU A 27 4.08 -9.09 -7.04
CA LEU A 27 3.26 -9.53 -8.17
C LEU A 27 2.61 -8.35 -8.87
N PHE A 28 2.36 -7.28 -8.13
CA PHE A 28 1.66 -6.12 -8.62
C PHE A 28 2.51 -4.86 -8.45
N LYS A 29 2.50 -4.01 -9.46
CA LYS A 29 3.22 -2.76 -9.45
C LYS A 29 2.32 -1.68 -10.01
N VAL A 30 2.06 -0.65 -9.23
CA VAL A 30 1.21 0.46 -9.65
C VAL A 30 2.02 1.75 -9.56
N HIS A 31 2.06 2.48 -10.67
CA HIS A 31 2.72 3.77 -10.74
C HIS A 31 1.70 4.89 -10.72
N GLN A 32 1.93 5.87 -9.87
CA GLN A 32 1.22 7.13 -9.88
C GLN A 32 2.25 8.25 -10.08
N PRO A 33 1.83 9.46 -10.43
CA PRO A 33 2.80 10.54 -10.67
C PRO A 33 3.77 10.77 -9.51
N HIS A 34 3.32 10.57 -8.27
CA HIS A 34 4.16 10.86 -7.09
C HIS A 34 4.31 9.68 -6.14
N PHE A 35 3.83 8.49 -6.53
CA PHE A 35 3.94 7.27 -5.72
C PHE A 35 4.27 6.07 -6.57
N LEU A 36 4.98 5.13 -5.99
CA LEU A 36 5.14 3.78 -6.52
C LEU A 36 4.61 2.81 -5.47
N PHE A 37 3.79 1.86 -5.91
CA PHE A 37 3.21 0.82 -5.06
C PHE A 37 3.70 -0.54 -5.52
N LEU A 38 4.25 -1.31 -4.59
CA LEU A 38 4.60 -2.71 -4.82
C LEU A 38 3.73 -3.55 -3.91
N ALA A 39 3.18 -4.64 -4.43
CA ALA A 39 2.31 -5.49 -3.63
C ALA A 39 2.47 -6.96 -4.00
N LYS A 40 2.22 -7.81 -3.02
CA LYS A 40 2.15 -9.25 -3.21
C LYS A 40 1.02 -9.82 -2.36
N LEU A 41 0.52 -10.99 -2.71
CA LEU A 41 -0.45 -11.70 -1.89
C LEU A 41 0.25 -12.18 -0.62
N THR A 42 -0.46 -12.14 0.50
CA THR A 42 0.07 -12.60 1.78
C THR A 42 -0.83 -13.68 2.38
N GLU A 43 -0.23 -14.58 3.15
CA GLU A 43 -0.97 -15.58 3.92
C GLU A 43 -1.42 -15.04 5.28
N GLN A 44 -0.99 -13.84 5.63
CA GLN A 44 -1.41 -13.18 6.87
C GLN A 44 -2.91 -12.87 6.80
N PRO A 45 -3.59 -12.82 7.96
CA PRO A 45 -5.05 -12.63 7.98
C PRO A 45 -5.54 -11.26 7.53
N ASN A 46 -4.64 -10.28 7.39
CA ASN A 46 -5.01 -8.92 7.01
C ASN A 46 -4.08 -8.37 5.96
N SER A 47 -4.60 -7.49 5.10
CA SER A 47 -3.75 -6.69 4.24
C SER A 47 -2.90 -5.75 5.09
N ARG A 48 -1.63 -5.61 4.75
CA ARG A 48 -0.70 -4.80 5.53
C ARG A 48 -0.05 -3.73 4.66
N LEU A 49 0.27 -2.59 5.28
CA LEU A 49 0.89 -1.46 4.61
C LEU A 49 2.26 -1.17 5.21
N GLY A 50 3.24 -1.00 4.34
CA GLY A 50 4.55 -0.46 4.68
C GLY A 50 4.82 0.78 3.84
N ILE A 51 5.54 1.75 4.41
CA ILE A 51 5.87 2.98 3.71
C ILE A 51 7.36 3.21 3.83
N VAL A 52 8.03 3.37 2.69
CA VAL A 52 9.46 3.64 2.63
C VAL A 52 9.66 5.01 2.00
N VAL A 53 10.15 5.96 2.80
CA VAL A 53 10.39 7.33 2.35
C VAL A 53 11.88 7.60 2.40
N ALA A 54 12.52 7.58 1.23
CA ALA A 54 13.94 7.83 1.12
C ALA A 54 14.25 9.31 1.32
N LYS A 55 15.26 9.62 2.12
CA LYS A 55 15.69 11.01 2.36
C LYS A 55 16.12 11.70 1.09
N LYS A 56 16.66 10.96 0.12
CA LYS A 56 17.05 11.51 -1.18
C LYS A 56 15.87 12.04 -1.98
N LYS A 57 14.68 11.47 -1.79
CA LYS A 57 13.48 11.83 -2.55
C LYS A 57 12.63 12.85 -1.83
N VAL A 58 12.61 12.80 -0.49
CA VAL A 58 11.86 13.76 0.34
C VAL A 58 12.80 14.20 1.46
N ARG A 59 13.42 15.35 1.28
CA ARG A 59 14.51 15.79 2.16
C ARG A 59 14.07 16.25 3.53
N ARG A 60 12.91 16.92 3.61
CA ARG A 60 12.46 17.52 4.86
C ARG A 60 11.69 16.50 5.71
N ALA A 61 12.04 16.40 6.99
CA ALA A 61 11.43 15.45 7.90
C ALA A 61 9.92 15.62 8.01
N HIS A 62 9.45 16.88 8.08
CA HIS A 62 8.01 17.14 8.19
C HIS A 62 7.26 16.70 6.92
N GLU A 63 7.89 16.80 5.77
CA GLU A 63 7.30 16.33 4.52
C GLU A 63 7.24 14.80 4.47
N ARG A 64 8.28 14.13 4.96
CA ARG A 64 8.25 12.66 5.07
C ARG A 64 7.12 12.21 6.00
N ASN A 65 6.94 12.91 7.12
CA ASN A 65 5.88 12.59 8.06
C ASN A 65 4.50 12.86 7.46
N ARG A 66 4.35 13.92 6.70
CA ARG A 66 3.10 14.23 5.98
C ARG A 66 2.71 13.10 5.04
N VAL A 67 3.66 12.65 4.22
CA VAL A 67 3.42 11.56 3.25
C VAL A 67 3.03 10.27 3.97
N LYS A 68 3.76 9.91 5.03
CA LYS A 68 3.45 8.71 5.82
C LYS A 68 2.04 8.78 6.40
N ARG A 69 1.68 9.92 6.96
CA ARG A 69 0.35 10.13 7.56
C ARG A 69 -0.75 10.00 6.52
N LEU A 70 -0.58 10.64 5.37
CA LEU A 70 -1.58 10.58 4.29
C LEU A 70 -1.77 9.15 3.80
N ALA A 71 -0.68 8.42 3.58
CA ALA A 71 -0.77 7.04 3.09
C ALA A 71 -1.44 6.13 4.12
N ARG A 72 -1.08 6.25 5.39
CA ARG A 72 -1.68 5.44 6.47
C ARG A 72 -3.17 5.74 6.63
N GLU A 73 -3.53 7.01 6.62
CA GLU A 73 -4.92 7.42 6.77
C GLU A 73 -5.76 6.93 5.59
N SER A 74 -5.27 7.10 4.37
CA SER A 74 -5.97 6.63 3.19
C SER A 74 -6.14 5.10 3.20
N PHE A 75 -5.07 4.37 3.54
CA PHE A 75 -5.14 2.91 3.63
C PHE A 75 -6.14 2.47 4.72
N ARG A 76 -6.10 3.12 5.88
CA ARG A 76 -7.00 2.81 6.99
C ARG A 76 -8.47 2.88 6.56
N LEU A 77 -8.81 3.90 5.76
CA LEU A 77 -10.19 4.07 5.29
C LEU A 77 -10.60 3.05 4.23
N HIS A 78 -9.64 2.45 3.54
CA HIS A 78 -9.92 1.53 2.44
C HIS A 78 -9.67 0.06 2.80
N GLN A 79 -9.06 -0.23 3.96
CA GLN A 79 -8.63 -1.59 4.30
C GLN A 79 -9.78 -2.59 4.32
N ALA A 80 -10.97 -2.18 4.75
CA ALA A 80 -12.14 -3.06 4.81
C ALA A 80 -12.67 -3.44 3.42
N GLN A 81 -12.25 -2.73 2.38
CA GLN A 81 -12.70 -2.97 1.01
C GLN A 81 -11.82 -3.97 0.26
N PHE A 82 -10.66 -4.33 0.83
CA PHE A 82 -9.77 -5.31 0.21
C PHE A 82 -10.35 -6.71 0.34
N ASN A 83 -10.62 -7.34 -0.81
CA ASN A 83 -11.21 -8.69 -0.86
C ASN A 83 -10.18 -9.80 -0.77
N ALA A 84 -8.91 -9.47 -0.97
CA ALA A 84 -7.80 -10.42 -0.85
C ALA A 84 -6.75 -9.78 0.05
N ASP A 85 -6.07 -10.60 0.85
CA ASP A 85 -5.04 -10.11 1.74
C ASP A 85 -3.76 -9.88 0.96
N ILE A 86 -3.26 -8.66 0.98
CA ILE A 86 -2.05 -8.26 0.27
C ILE A 86 -1.13 -7.44 1.17
N ASP A 87 0.17 -7.58 0.95
CA ASP A 87 1.17 -6.71 1.56
C ASP A 87 1.56 -5.66 0.53
N ILE A 88 1.42 -4.40 0.90
CA ILE A 88 1.68 -3.26 0.01
C ILE A 88 2.81 -2.42 0.59
N VAL A 89 3.79 -2.09 -0.24
CA VAL A 89 4.83 -1.11 0.11
C VAL A 89 4.64 0.11 -0.79
N VAL A 90 4.53 1.27 -0.16
CA VAL A 90 4.35 2.56 -0.84
C VAL A 90 5.63 3.36 -0.74
N MET A 91 6.08 3.89 -1.86
CA MET A 91 7.27 4.73 -1.94
C MET A 91 6.93 6.03 -2.66
N PRO A 92 7.21 7.20 -2.05
CA PRO A 92 7.01 8.47 -2.75
C PRO A 92 8.09 8.69 -3.80
N LYS A 93 7.72 9.43 -4.83
CA LYS A 93 8.63 9.87 -5.89
C LYS A 93 9.11 11.29 -5.64
N VAL A 94 10.18 11.70 -6.29
CA VAL A 94 10.72 13.05 -6.21
C VAL A 94 9.64 14.06 -6.64
N GLY A 95 9.56 15.19 -5.93
CA GLY A 95 8.61 16.25 -6.24
C GLY A 95 7.30 16.18 -5.45
N ILE A 96 7.12 15.14 -4.65
CA ILE A 96 5.87 14.95 -3.89
C ILE A 96 5.63 16.08 -2.88
N ASP A 97 6.70 16.72 -2.39
CA ASP A 97 6.61 17.77 -1.39
C ASP A 97 5.89 19.03 -1.89
N THR A 98 5.79 19.22 -3.21
CA THR A 98 5.09 20.37 -3.81
C THR A 98 3.63 20.07 -4.12
N ILE A 99 3.16 18.85 -3.87
CA ILE A 99 1.83 18.40 -4.26
C ILE A 99 0.86 18.50 -3.10
N SER A 100 -0.37 18.96 -3.37
CA SER A 100 -1.39 19.14 -2.33
C SER A 100 -1.85 17.80 -1.76
N ASN A 101 -2.34 17.85 -0.52
CA ASN A 101 -2.91 16.68 0.13
C ASN A 101 -4.06 16.07 -0.67
N GLN A 102 -4.92 16.94 -1.22
CA GLN A 102 -6.06 16.50 -2.02
C GLN A 102 -5.62 15.68 -3.22
N GLU A 103 -4.62 16.16 -3.95
CA GLU A 103 -4.11 15.44 -5.11
C GLU A 103 -3.44 14.13 -4.73
N LEU A 104 -2.68 14.12 -3.63
CA LEU A 104 -2.07 12.89 -3.13
C LEU A 104 -3.11 11.86 -2.71
N HIS A 105 -4.20 12.29 -2.07
CA HIS A 105 -5.30 11.40 -1.73
C HIS A 105 -5.95 10.79 -2.96
N GLN A 106 -6.12 11.56 -4.03
CA GLN A 106 -6.67 11.04 -5.29
C GLN A 106 -5.76 9.95 -5.87
N GLN A 107 -4.45 10.16 -5.85
CA GLN A 107 -3.49 9.16 -6.34
C GLN A 107 -3.53 7.89 -5.50
N LEU A 108 -3.61 8.04 -4.18
CA LEU A 108 -3.71 6.90 -3.26
C LEU A 108 -5.00 6.12 -3.48
N ASP A 109 -6.14 6.81 -3.56
CA ASP A 109 -7.44 6.17 -3.78
C ASP A 109 -7.45 5.37 -5.07
N PHE A 110 -6.94 5.95 -6.14
CA PHE A 110 -6.84 5.28 -7.43
C PHE A 110 -5.99 4.02 -7.33
N ALA A 111 -4.85 4.12 -6.64
CA ALA A 111 -3.93 2.99 -6.47
C ALA A 111 -4.56 1.85 -5.67
N TRP A 112 -5.29 2.17 -4.58
CA TRP A 112 -5.97 1.14 -3.78
C TRP A 112 -6.99 0.39 -4.62
N GLN A 113 -7.79 1.10 -5.41
CA GLN A 113 -8.79 0.49 -6.27
C GLN A 113 -8.15 -0.42 -7.32
N LYS A 114 -7.05 0.03 -7.92
CA LYS A 114 -6.33 -0.76 -8.91
C LYS A 114 -5.73 -2.02 -8.30
N LEU A 115 -5.12 -1.91 -7.12
CA LEU A 115 -4.55 -3.05 -6.42
C LEU A 115 -5.63 -4.07 -6.04
N GLN A 116 -6.80 -3.61 -5.60
CA GLN A 116 -7.92 -4.50 -5.31
C GLN A 116 -8.35 -5.30 -6.54
N ARG A 117 -8.46 -4.63 -7.68
CA ARG A 117 -8.86 -5.29 -8.92
C ARG A 117 -7.82 -6.32 -9.35
N LEU A 118 -6.54 -5.99 -9.25
CA LEU A 118 -5.45 -6.89 -9.62
C LEU A 118 -5.42 -8.11 -8.70
N ALA A 119 -5.56 -7.90 -7.40
CA ALA A 119 -5.55 -8.98 -6.42
C ALA A 119 -6.75 -9.90 -6.60
N LYS A 120 -7.93 -9.34 -6.82
CA LYS A 120 -9.16 -10.10 -7.04
C LYS A 120 -9.07 -10.94 -8.32
N LYS A 121 -8.56 -10.35 -9.40
CA LYS A 121 -8.39 -11.05 -10.67
C LYS A 121 -7.42 -12.21 -10.54
N HIS A 122 -6.30 -11.99 -9.86
CA HIS A 122 -5.29 -13.03 -9.64
C HIS A 122 -5.85 -14.18 -8.79
N SER A 123 -6.55 -13.86 -7.71
CA SER A 123 -7.16 -14.84 -6.82
C SER A 123 -8.22 -15.68 -7.56
N LYS A 124 -9.04 -15.03 -8.40
CA LYS A 124 -10.06 -15.71 -9.19
C LYS A 124 -9.43 -16.68 -10.19
N VAL A 125 -8.36 -16.27 -10.87
CA VAL A 125 -7.64 -17.13 -11.84
C VAL A 125 -7.05 -18.33 -11.12
N ALA A 126 -6.42 -18.12 -9.97
CA ALA A 126 -5.82 -19.21 -9.19
C ALA A 126 -6.89 -20.21 -8.73
N THR A 127 -8.05 -19.74 -8.29
CA THR A 127 -9.16 -20.58 -7.87
C THR A 127 -9.67 -21.41 -9.04
N THR A 128 -9.83 -20.80 -10.20
CA THR A 128 -10.28 -21.50 -11.41
C THR A 128 -9.28 -22.58 -11.80
N ALA A 129 -7.98 -22.28 -11.75
CA ALA A 129 -6.94 -23.25 -12.07
C ALA A 129 -6.95 -24.44 -11.11
N LEU A 130 -7.23 -24.22 -9.84
CA LEU A 130 -7.28 -25.27 -8.83
C LEU A 130 -8.51 -26.16 -8.99
N GLN A 131 -9.59 -25.66 -9.56
CA GLN A 131 -10.82 -26.41 -9.77
C GLN A 131 -10.77 -27.31 -10.99
N ASN A 132 -9.81 -27.08 -11.85
CA ASN A 132 -9.60 -27.90 -13.03
C ASN A 132 -8.58 -29.00 -12.77
#